data_0489d113d8545dc12d7fee572a676997
#
_entry.id   0489d113d8545dc12d7fee572a676997
#
_cell.length_a   1.000
_cell.length_b   1.000
_cell.length_c   1.000
_cell.angle_alpha   90.00
_cell.angle_beta   90.00
_cell.angle_gamma   90.00
#
_symmetry.space_group_name_H-M   'P 1'
#
loop_
_entity.id
_entity.type
_entity.pdbx_description
1 polymer ?
#
loop_
_entity_poly.entity_id
_entity_poly.type
_entity_poly.pdbx_seq_one_letter_code
_entity_poly.pdbx_strand_id
1 'polypeptide(L)'
;MNKKVVAAIATTAVALSLTGGSVASAHDGKGRFGGDKISSLLSTLVSKGTISQSQADAIVAAAEAAKTAAKAEFDKNRAAIDAVIASTLGISIETVKSRVKAGETLAAIAGDKKAALITALSAEINKQIDAAVTAGKITAAQATTQKAKTTERVTNMVERVKGFGHKGGKGGASA
;
A
#
# COMPACT_ATOMS: atom_id res chain seq x y z
N MET A 1 7.30 31.37 33.07
CA MET A 1 8.29 31.49 31.98
C MET A 1 8.51 30.10 31.39
N ASN A 2 7.83 29.79 30.29
CA ASN A 2 7.89 28.47 29.65
C ASN A 2 8.91 28.50 28.53
N LYS A 3 10.04 27.82 28.72
CA LYS A 3 11.07 27.64 27.71
C LYS A 3 10.63 26.55 26.73
N LYS A 4 10.20 26.96 25.53
CA LYS A 4 9.95 26.07 24.40
C LYS A 4 11.31 25.54 23.91
N VAL A 5 11.57 24.25 24.11
CA VAL A 5 12.71 23.58 23.50
C VAL A 5 12.34 23.27 22.06
N VAL A 6 12.88 24.05 21.13
CA VAL A 6 12.81 23.77 19.70
C VAL A 6 13.95 22.82 19.39
N ALA A 7 13.63 21.55 19.17
CA ALA A 7 14.56 20.57 18.66
C ALA A 7 14.79 20.85 17.17
N ALA A 8 15.93 21.42 16.83
CA ALA A 8 16.39 21.57 15.46
C ALA A 8 16.81 20.19 14.93
N ILE A 9 16.02 19.62 14.03
CA ILE A 9 16.41 18.45 13.26
C ILE A 9 17.34 18.94 12.16
N ALA A 10 18.64 18.69 12.33
CA ALA A 10 19.64 18.91 11.29
C ALA A 10 19.42 17.88 10.18
N THR A 11 18.77 18.29 9.11
CA THR A 11 18.69 17.53 7.87
C THR A 11 20.06 17.58 7.17
N THR A 12 20.90 16.59 7.44
CA THR A 12 22.07 16.34 6.59
C THR A 12 21.58 15.75 5.28
N ALA A 13 21.47 16.60 4.26
CA ALA A 13 21.24 16.18 2.88
C ALA A 13 22.48 15.41 2.40
N VAL A 14 22.42 14.09 2.39
CA VAL A 14 23.38 13.26 1.67
C VAL A 14 22.98 13.30 0.20
N ALA A 15 23.65 14.15 -0.57
CA ALA A 15 23.55 14.16 -2.01
C ALA A 15 24.24 12.88 -2.54
N LEU A 16 23.48 11.84 -2.80
CA LEU A 16 23.94 10.68 -3.55
C LEU A 16 23.90 11.04 -5.05
N SER A 17 25.04 11.47 -5.60
CA SER A 17 25.21 11.57 -7.03
C SER A 17 25.33 10.15 -7.61
N LEU A 18 24.21 9.59 -8.07
CA LEU A 18 24.21 8.39 -8.90
C LEU A 18 24.58 8.78 -10.34
N THR A 19 25.86 8.67 -10.66
CA THR A 19 26.30 8.60 -12.05
C THR A 19 25.78 7.30 -12.66
N GLY A 20 25.12 7.45 -13.82
CA GLY A 20 24.34 6.44 -14.50
C GLY A 20 25.03 5.08 -14.69
N GLY A 21 24.36 4.07 -14.18
CA GLY A 21 24.52 2.69 -14.56
C GLY A 21 23.11 2.15 -14.80
N SER A 22 22.84 1.76 -16.05
CA SER A 22 21.60 1.09 -16.43
C SER A 22 21.45 -0.21 -15.66
N VAL A 23 20.62 -0.21 -14.64
CA VAL A 23 20.16 -1.44 -14.00
C VAL A 23 19.14 -2.10 -14.92
N ALA A 24 19.59 -3.15 -15.62
CA ALA A 24 18.71 -4.04 -16.34
C ALA A 24 17.63 -4.56 -15.38
N SER A 25 16.38 -4.28 -15.71
CA SER A 25 15.21 -4.74 -14.97
C SER A 25 15.12 -6.26 -15.09
N ALA A 26 15.64 -6.98 -14.11
CA ALA A 26 15.25 -8.37 -13.89
C ALA A 26 13.83 -8.36 -13.32
N HIS A 27 12.85 -8.42 -14.20
CA HIS A 27 11.45 -8.56 -13.87
C HIS A 27 11.15 -10.04 -13.60
N ASP A 28 11.54 -10.52 -12.44
CA ASP A 28 11.10 -11.82 -11.95
C ASP A 28 10.23 -11.59 -10.70
N GLY A 29 8.91 -11.73 -10.90
CA GLY A 29 7.86 -11.35 -9.98
C GLY A 29 7.77 -12.25 -8.74
N LYS A 30 8.68 -12.13 -7.82
CA LYS A 30 8.57 -12.54 -6.41
C LYS A 30 9.59 -11.80 -5.52
N GLY A 31 9.71 -10.52 -5.70
CA GLY A 31 10.58 -9.67 -4.88
C GLY A 31 9.89 -9.18 -3.61
N ARG A 32 9.65 -10.05 -2.64
CA ARG A 32 9.70 -9.58 -1.26
C ARG A 32 11.15 -9.20 -0.99
N PHE A 33 11.46 -7.91 -1.03
CA PHE A 33 12.65 -7.38 -0.38
C PHE A 33 12.43 -7.55 1.12
N GLY A 34 12.66 -8.76 1.62
CA GLY A 34 12.67 -9.05 3.04
C GLY A 34 13.81 -8.28 3.69
N GLY A 35 13.62 -7.80 4.90
CA GLY A 35 14.64 -7.10 5.68
C GLY A 35 15.99 -7.82 5.66
N ASP A 36 16.00 -9.16 5.60
CA ASP A 36 17.19 -10.00 5.52
C ASP A 36 18.09 -9.71 4.32
N LYS A 37 17.53 -9.40 3.14
CA LYS A 37 18.32 -9.07 1.94
C LYS A 37 18.96 -7.68 2.03
N ILE A 38 18.26 -6.72 2.61
CA ILE A 38 18.80 -5.37 2.85
C ILE A 38 19.93 -5.47 3.87
N SER A 39 19.73 -6.18 4.98
CA SER A 39 20.75 -6.38 6.02
C SER A 39 21.99 -7.07 5.47
N SER A 40 21.84 -8.11 4.64
CA SER A 40 22.96 -8.81 4.00
C SER A 40 23.75 -7.90 3.06
N LEU A 41 23.05 -7.08 2.25
CA LEU A 41 23.69 -6.09 1.37
C LEU A 41 24.48 -5.05 2.18
N LEU A 42 23.87 -4.50 3.22
CA LEU A 42 24.50 -3.52 4.10
C LEU A 42 25.73 -4.09 4.81
N SER A 43 25.65 -5.32 5.33
CA SER A 43 26.81 -6.03 5.91
C SER A 43 27.96 -6.16 4.91
N THR A 44 27.67 -6.46 3.65
CA THR A 44 28.68 -6.54 2.60
C THR A 44 29.33 -5.18 2.34
N LEU A 45 28.55 -4.09 2.33
CA LEU A 45 29.08 -2.74 2.14
C LEU A 45 29.93 -2.27 3.33
N VAL A 46 29.55 -2.64 4.54
CA VAL A 46 30.36 -2.38 5.75
C VAL A 46 31.67 -3.16 5.70
N SER A 47 31.63 -4.46 5.36
CA SER A 47 32.83 -5.31 5.26
C SER A 47 33.81 -4.82 4.21
N LYS A 48 33.31 -4.18 3.13
CA LYS A 48 34.13 -3.55 2.11
C LYS A 48 34.60 -2.13 2.47
N GLY A 49 34.22 -1.61 3.62
CA GLY A 49 34.55 -0.24 4.05
C GLY A 49 33.85 0.86 3.25
N THR A 50 32.84 0.51 2.45
CA THR A 50 32.08 1.49 1.63
C THR A 50 31.18 2.35 2.51
N ILE A 51 30.60 1.80 3.56
CA ILE A 51 29.81 2.49 4.59
C ILE A 51 30.27 2.05 5.96
N SER A 52 30.06 2.89 6.98
CA SER A 52 30.28 2.52 8.38
C SER A 52 29.11 1.70 8.93
N GLN A 53 29.36 0.98 10.02
CA GLN A 53 28.29 0.26 10.74
C GLN A 53 27.17 1.22 11.16
N SER A 54 27.52 2.40 11.68
CA SER A 54 26.54 3.42 12.09
C SER A 54 25.65 3.89 10.91
N GLN A 55 26.21 3.99 9.71
CA GLN A 55 25.42 4.32 8.51
C GLN A 55 24.50 3.15 8.11
N ALA A 56 24.97 1.92 8.20
CA ALA A 56 24.13 0.75 7.95
C ALA A 56 22.97 0.68 8.94
N ASP A 57 23.21 0.89 10.22
CA ASP A 57 22.19 0.90 11.27
C ASP A 57 21.16 2.02 11.06
N ALA A 58 21.61 3.22 10.65
CA ALA A 58 20.73 4.34 10.31
C ALA A 58 19.81 4.02 9.11
N ILE A 59 20.33 3.34 8.09
CA ILE A 59 19.54 2.90 6.93
C ILE A 59 18.47 1.88 7.36
N VAL A 60 18.83 0.90 8.19
CA VAL A 60 17.87 -0.08 8.71
C VAL A 60 16.79 0.61 9.52
N ALA A 61 17.16 1.50 10.45
CA ALA A 61 16.21 2.26 11.26
C ALA A 61 15.26 3.10 10.40
N ALA A 62 15.77 3.79 9.37
CA ALA A 62 14.96 4.56 8.44
C ALA A 62 13.99 3.68 7.63
N ALA A 63 14.43 2.49 7.19
CA ALA A 63 13.59 1.54 6.47
C ALA A 63 12.45 0.99 7.36
N GLU A 64 12.72 0.64 8.60
CA GLU A 64 11.69 0.19 9.55
C GLU A 64 10.71 1.31 9.92
N ALA A 65 11.19 2.55 10.10
CA ALA A 65 10.33 3.71 10.32
C ALA A 65 9.40 3.94 9.12
N ALA A 66 9.93 3.89 7.90
CA ALA A 66 9.15 4.02 6.66
C ALA A 66 8.10 2.91 6.52
N LYS A 67 8.46 1.67 6.84
CA LYS A 67 7.54 0.52 6.84
C LYS A 67 6.41 0.69 7.87
N THR A 68 6.74 1.15 9.07
CA THR A 68 5.75 1.43 10.12
C THR A 68 4.79 2.54 9.70
N ALA A 69 5.31 3.63 9.15
CA ALA A 69 4.50 4.73 8.63
C ALA A 69 3.58 4.28 7.47
N ALA A 70 4.11 3.50 6.53
CA ALA A 70 3.32 2.96 5.43
C ALA A 70 2.20 2.02 5.92
N LYS A 71 2.48 1.19 6.94
CA LYS A 71 1.47 0.34 7.56
C LYS A 71 0.37 1.16 8.22
N ALA A 72 0.73 2.16 9.01
CA ALA A 72 -0.24 3.03 9.69
C ALA A 72 -1.15 3.75 8.70
N GLU A 73 -0.60 4.22 7.57
CA GLU A 73 -1.38 4.84 6.51
C GLU A 73 -2.30 3.83 5.80
N PHE A 74 -1.81 2.64 5.51
CA PHE A 74 -2.64 1.57 4.94
C PHE A 74 -3.80 1.22 5.86
N ASP A 75 -3.56 1.06 7.17
CA ASP A 75 -4.58 0.77 8.15
C ASP A 75 -5.62 1.91 8.25
N LYS A 76 -5.16 3.17 8.22
CA LYS A 76 -6.04 4.35 8.17
C LYS A 76 -6.92 4.37 6.91
N ASN A 77 -6.33 4.15 5.75
CA ASN A 77 -7.06 4.14 4.48
C ASN A 77 -8.08 3.01 4.43
N ARG A 78 -7.72 1.84 4.96
CA ARG A 78 -8.61 0.70 5.09
C ARG A 78 -9.78 1.00 6.03
N ALA A 79 -9.51 1.60 7.18
CA ALA A 79 -10.55 2.00 8.12
C ALA A 79 -11.54 3.01 7.50
N ALA A 80 -11.07 3.94 6.67
CA ALA A 80 -11.94 4.86 5.94
C ALA A 80 -12.85 4.13 4.93
N ILE A 81 -12.31 3.15 4.19
CA ILE A 81 -13.10 2.30 3.30
C ILE A 81 -14.13 1.47 4.08
N ASP A 82 -13.73 0.85 5.20
CA ASP A 82 -14.62 0.08 6.06
C ASP A 82 -15.76 0.97 6.60
N ALA A 83 -15.47 2.21 6.99
CA ALA A 83 -16.47 3.18 7.44
C ALA A 83 -17.47 3.56 6.33
N VAL A 84 -16.99 3.78 5.11
CA VAL A 84 -17.84 4.05 3.94
C VAL A 84 -18.78 2.88 3.65
N ILE A 85 -18.27 1.65 3.72
CA ILE A 85 -19.10 0.45 3.53
C ILE A 85 -20.18 0.38 4.61
N ALA A 86 -19.81 0.49 5.88
CA ALA A 86 -20.75 0.39 7.00
C ALA A 86 -21.82 1.47 6.94
N SER A 87 -21.45 2.72 6.68
CA SER A 87 -22.39 3.85 6.59
C SER A 87 -23.33 3.74 5.40
N THR A 88 -22.84 3.32 4.23
CA THR A 88 -23.68 3.17 3.03
C THR A 88 -24.67 2.02 3.18
N LEU A 89 -24.21 0.90 3.72
CA LEU A 89 -25.07 -0.29 3.87
C LEU A 89 -26.01 -0.19 5.08
N GLY A 90 -25.64 0.58 6.10
CA GLY A 90 -26.40 0.70 7.35
C GLY A 90 -26.24 -0.52 8.28
N ILE A 91 -25.16 -1.30 8.10
CA ILE A 91 -24.83 -2.47 8.93
C ILE A 91 -23.38 -2.39 9.41
N SER A 92 -23.05 -3.10 10.49
CA SER A 92 -21.69 -3.05 11.03
C SER A 92 -20.67 -3.67 10.08
N ILE A 93 -19.45 -3.16 10.12
CA ILE A 93 -18.37 -3.69 9.26
C ILE A 93 -18.02 -5.14 9.62
N GLU A 94 -18.21 -5.55 10.88
CA GLU A 94 -18.01 -6.92 11.33
C GLU A 94 -19.02 -7.86 10.67
N THR A 95 -20.27 -7.44 10.56
CA THR A 95 -21.34 -8.18 9.84
C THR A 95 -20.96 -8.33 8.37
N VAL A 96 -20.52 -7.24 7.71
CA VAL A 96 -20.06 -7.29 6.31
C VAL A 96 -18.90 -8.27 6.16
N LYS A 97 -17.88 -8.17 7.02
CA LYS A 97 -16.70 -9.06 6.99
C LYS A 97 -17.07 -10.52 7.20
N SER A 98 -18.02 -10.80 8.06
CA SER A 98 -18.52 -12.16 8.32
C SER A 98 -19.20 -12.75 7.07
N ARG A 99 -20.09 -11.98 6.42
CA ARG A 99 -20.80 -12.40 5.21
C ARG A 99 -19.84 -12.61 4.03
N VAL A 100 -18.86 -11.70 3.86
CA VAL A 100 -17.81 -11.86 2.83
C VAL A 100 -16.93 -13.09 3.10
N LYS A 101 -16.66 -13.41 4.37
CA LYS A 101 -15.97 -14.66 4.74
C LYS A 101 -16.80 -15.91 4.41
N ALA A 102 -18.12 -15.80 4.52
CA ALA A 102 -19.04 -16.87 4.13
C ALA A 102 -19.16 -17.06 2.60
N GLY A 103 -18.50 -16.21 1.80
CA GLY A 103 -18.46 -16.30 0.34
C GLY A 103 -19.40 -15.36 -0.39
N GLU A 104 -20.10 -14.47 0.31
CA GLU A 104 -20.94 -13.46 -0.33
C GLU A 104 -20.10 -12.34 -0.96
N THR A 105 -20.56 -11.77 -2.07
CA THR A 105 -19.98 -10.56 -2.66
C THR A 105 -20.48 -9.32 -1.93
N LEU A 106 -19.70 -8.24 -1.98
CA LEU A 106 -20.21 -6.95 -1.48
C LEU A 106 -21.44 -6.49 -2.27
N ALA A 107 -21.56 -6.85 -3.56
CA ALA A 107 -22.74 -6.57 -4.37
C ALA A 107 -23.99 -7.27 -3.82
N ALA A 108 -23.89 -8.54 -3.45
CA ALA A 108 -24.99 -9.30 -2.85
C ALA A 108 -25.40 -8.73 -1.48
N ILE A 109 -24.41 -8.33 -0.68
CA ILE A 109 -24.65 -7.70 0.62
C ILE A 109 -25.34 -6.34 0.46
N ALA A 110 -24.95 -5.57 -0.55
CA ALA A 110 -25.46 -4.23 -0.80
C ALA A 110 -26.90 -4.23 -1.38
N GLY A 111 -27.26 -5.26 -2.15
CA GLY A 111 -28.58 -5.30 -2.82
C GLY A 111 -28.83 -3.99 -3.61
N ASP A 112 -29.97 -3.35 -3.33
CA ASP A 112 -30.36 -2.09 -4.00
C ASP A 112 -29.38 -0.93 -3.75
N LYS A 113 -28.59 -0.99 -2.70
CA LYS A 113 -27.57 0.03 -2.39
C LYS A 113 -26.25 -0.15 -3.17
N LYS A 114 -26.14 -1.15 -4.07
CA LYS A 114 -24.92 -1.43 -4.83
C LYS A 114 -24.37 -0.20 -5.57
N ALA A 115 -25.23 0.53 -6.28
CA ALA A 115 -24.83 1.72 -7.04
C ALA A 115 -24.30 2.83 -6.10
N ALA A 116 -25.01 3.08 -5.00
CA ALA A 116 -24.59 4.05 -3.98
C ALA A 116 -23.26 3.65 -3.34
N LEU A 117 -23.03 2.37 -3.06
CA LEU A 117 -21.79 1.84 -2.52
C LEU A 117 -20.62 2.05 -3.49
N ILE A 118 -20.79 1.76 -4.78
CA ILE A 118 -19.76 1.98 -5.81
C ILE A 118 -19.39 3.46 -5.88
N THR A 119 -20.39 4.36 -5.89
CA THR A 119 -20.16 5.80 -5.91
C THR A 119 -19.40 6.28 -4.68
N ALA A 120 -19.83 5.90 -3.49
CA ALA A 120 -19.21 6.31 -2.23
C ALA A 120 -17.77 5.78 -2.08
N LEU A 121 -17.52 4.53 -2.45
CA LEU A 121 -16.18 3.94 -2.45
C LEU A 121 -15.27 4.60 -3.48
N SER A 122 -15.78 4.90 -4.67
CA SER A 122 -15.00 5.61 -5.70
C SER A 122 -14.61 7.01 -5.24
N ALA A 123 -15.49 7.72 -4.57
CA ALA A 123 -15.21 9.04 -4.00
C ALA A 123 -14.12 8.97 -2.92
N GLU A 124 -14.21 8.01 -1.99
CA GLU A 124 -13.20 7.85 -0.94
C GLU A 124 -11.83 7.44 -1.51
N ILE A 125 -11.79 6.53 -2.48
CA ILE A 125 -10.52 6.15 -3.14
C ILE A 125 -9.92 7.33 -3.89
N ASN A 126 -10.71 8.13 -4.60
CA ASN A 126 -10.23 9.34 -5.27
C ASN A 126 -9.66 10.35 -4.28
N LYS A 127 -10.28 10.53 -3.11
CA LYS A 127 -9.76 11.36 -2.02
C LYS A 127 -8.40 10.85 -1.49
N GLN A 128 -8.24 9.52 -1.35
CA GLN A 128 -6.96 8.91 -0.96
C GLN A 128 -5.87 9.12 -2.03
N ILE A 129 -6.24 9.05 -3.32
CA ILE A 129 -5.32 9.38 -4.43
C ILE A 129 -4.88 10.84 -4.36
N ASP A 130 -5.79 11.79 -4.08
CA ASP A 130 -5.45 13.21 -3.93
C ASP A 130 -4.54 13.45 -2.73
N ALA A 131 -4.79 12.78 -1.61
CA ALA A 131 -3.91 12.83 -0.45
C ALA A 131 -2.50 12.30 -0.76
N ALA A 132 -2.39 11.27 -1.61
CA ALA A 132 -1.09 10.74 -2.04
C ALA A 132 -0.33 11.73 -2.95
N VAL A 133 -1.02 12.50 -3.79
CA VAL A 133 -0.41 13.61 -4.57
C VAL A 133 0.09 14.70 -3.63
N THR A 134 -0.75 15.13 -2.70
CA THR A 134 -0.38 16.17 -1.71
C THR A 134 0.83 15.76 -0.87
N ALA A 135 0.92 14.48 -0.53
CA ALA A 135 2.06 13.90 0.19
C ALA A 135 3.30 13.64 -0.69
N GLY A 136 3.26 13.97 -1.98
CA GLY A 136 4.35 13.76 -2.93
C GLY A 136 4.66 12.29 -3.25
N LYS A 137 3.75 11.35 -2.93
CA LYS A 137 3.94 9.91 -3.16
C LYS A 137 3.69 9.50 -4.60
N ILE A 138 2.81 10.21 -5.28
CA ILE A 138 2.51 10.03 -6.70
C ILE A 138 2.42 11.39 -7.39
N THR A 139 2.67 11.41 -8.69
CA THR A 139 2.52 12.63 -9.50
C THR A 139 1.05 12.89 -9.86
N ALA A 140 0.72 14.13 -10.25
CA ALA A 140 -0.62 14.48 -10.72
C ALA A 140 -1.03 13.66 -11.97
N ALA A 141 -0.10 13.36 -12.87
CA ALA A 141 -0.35 12.52 -14.04
C ALA A 141 -0.69 11.07 -13.66
N GLN A 142 0.02 10.50 -12.68
CA GLN A 142 -0.28 9.18 -12.12
C GLN A 142 -1.66 9.17 -11.45
N ALA A 143 -2.02 10.21 -10.70
CA ALA A 143 -3.31 10.35 -10.07
C ALA A 143 -4.45 10.39 -11.10
N THR A 144 -4.30 11.17 -12.18
CA THR A 144 -5.28 11.22 -13.28
C THR A 144 -5.51 9.84 -13.88
N THR A 145 -4.44 9.11 -14.18
CA THR A 145 -4.54 7.75 -14.70
C THR A 145 -5.21 6.78 -13.74
N GLN A 146 -4.92 6.89 -12.43
CA GLN A 146 -5.53 6.04 -11.41
C GLN A 146 -7.02 6.34 -11.23
N LYS A 147 -7.39 7.63 -11.17
CA LYS A 147 -8.79 8.07 -11.02
C LYS A 147 -9.66 7.65 -12.19
N ALA A 148 -9.15 7.72 -13.42
CA ALA A 148 -9.87 7.27 -14.61
C ALA A 148 -10.34 5.80 -14.52
N LYS A 149 -9.61 4.96 -13.76
CA LYS A 149 -9.93 3.54 -13.58
C LYS A 149 -10.61 3.22 -12.24
N THR A 150 -10.86 4.22 -11.39
CA THR A 150 -11.35 3.98 -10.03
C THR A 150 -12.70 3.29 -10.03
N THR A 151 -13.68 3.79 -10.79
CA THR A 151 -15.03 3.23 -10.81
C THR A 151 -15.03 1.78 -11.30
N GLU A 152 -14.32 1.48 -12.39
CA GLU A 152 -14.17 0.11 -12.90
C GLU A 152 -13.58 -0.83 -11.84
N ARG A 153 -12.48 -0.41 -11.19
CA ARG A 153 -11.82 -1.20 -10.15
C ARG A 153 -12.71 -1.43 -8.94
N VAL A 154 -13.46 -0.43 -8.52
CA VAL A 154 -14.43 -0.53 -7.43
C VAL A 154 -15.57 -1.46 -7.80
N THR A 155 -16.13 -1.36 -9.00
CA THR A 155 -17.17 -2.26 -9.49
C THR A 155 -16.68 -3.71 -9.44
N ASN A 156 -15.52 -3.97 -10.01
CA ASN A 156 -14.91 -5.31 -9.99
C ASN A 156 -14.63 -5.81 -8.55
N MET A 157 -14.26 -4.92 -7.64
CA MET A 157 -14.04 -5.27 -6.23
C MET A 157 -15.34 -5.64 -5.52
N VAL A 158 -16.41 -4.89 -5.77
CA VAL A 158 -17.74 -5.10 -5.16
C VAL A 158 -18.39 -6.38 -5.67
N GLU A 159 -18.19 -6.73 -6.94
CA GLU A 159 -18.77 -7.91 -7.59
C GLU A 159 -17.96 -9.19 -7.38
N ARG A 160 -16.70 -9.08 -6.96
CA ARG A 160 -15.83 -10.26 -6.82
C ARG A 160 -16.13 -11.00 -5.53
N VAL A 161 -16.34 -12.31 -5.65
CA VAL A 161 -16.22 -13.21 -4.50
C VAL A 161 -14.76 -13.23 -4.05
N LYS A 162 -14.50 -12.93 -2.78
CA LYS A 162 -13.16 -13.03 -2.22
C LYS A 162 -12.79 -14.50 -2.10
N GLY A 163 -12.26 -15.07 -3.19
CA GLY A 163 -11.80 -16.46 -3.21
C GLY A 163 -10.70 -16.65 -2.18
N PHE A 164 -10.96 -17.47 -1.20
CA PHE A 164 -9.93 -18.08 -0.38
C PHE A 164 -9.16 -19.07 -1.27
N GLY A 165 -7.92 -18.72 -1.61
CA GLY A 165 -6.97 -19.64 -2.20
C GLY A 165 -6.87 -19.60 -3.71
N HIS A 166 -5.78 -19.06 -4.18
CA HIS A 166 -5.19 -19.45 -5.45
C HIS A 166 -4.80 -20.92 -5.37
N LYS A 167 -5.77 -21.82 -5.56
CA LYS A 167 -5.43 -23.19 -5.96
C LYS A 167 -4.96 -23.09 -7.40
N GLY A 168 -3.64 -23.14 -7.59
CA GLY A 168 -3.03 -23.30 -8.90
C GLY A 168 -3.67 -24.50 -9.60
N GLY A 169 -4.46 -24.23 -10.64
CA GLY A 169 -4.94 -25.25 -11.55
C GLY A 169 -3.73 -25.83 -12.27
N LYS A 170 -3.25 -26.99 -11.82
CA LYS A 170 -2.46 -27.88 -12.65
C LYS A 170 -3.38 -28.33 -13.76
N GLY A 171 -3.13 -27.83 -14.97
CA GLY A 171 -3.72 -28.35 -16.18
C GLY A 171 -3.45 -29.84 -16.27
N GLY A 172 -4.51 -30.64 -16.30
CA GLY A 172 -4.46 -32.06 -16.61
C GLY A 172 -4.04 -32.21 -18.06
N ALA A 173 -3.07 -33.08 -18.23
CA ALA A 173 -2.59 -33.51 -19.52
C ALA A 173 -3.64 -34.34 -20.20
N SER A 174 -3.69 -34.18 -21.49
CA SER A 174 -4.16 -34.99 -22.57
C SER A 174 -3.87 -36.48 -22.44
N ALA A 175 -4.80 -37.27 -22.92
CA ALA A 175 -4.54 -38.52 -23.63
C ALA A 175 -4.79 -38.26 -25.10
#